data_edcc043143beee0ebd7674d97e117624
#
_entry.id   edcc043143beee0ebd7674d97e117624
#
_cell.length_a   1.000
_cell.length_b   1.000
_cell.length_c   1.000
_cell.angle_alpha   90.00
_cell.angle_beta   90.00
_cell.angle_gamma   90.00
#
_symmetry.space_group_name_H-M   'P 1'
#
loop_
_entity.id
_entity.type
_entity.pdbx_description
1 polymer ?
#
loop_
_entity_poly.entity_id
_entity_poly.type
_entity_poly.pdbx_seq_one_letter_code
_entity_poly.pdbx_strand_id
1 'polypeptide(L)'
;MRKIIRKTLLIFALMLISSGVMAQKYKSFTLDKAPFDAKGLYYSLVQTELVFDVKVEKITEYKGCYADYSYLLGLKNIIISDGVYYRIKDIKISSRSIADSENTYFLTYDEKTDVKVSESGCLLSIGDVVNQKCDDKCVRSHKGHKAPKTSDTENVSVKSTFEQRLLAQGMLESVPDMTAEKAVKQIEKLRERQIDILSGSVDGTYMNNTVEYMYKQLDAMIDSYVAMFAGERVVEELNYSFTVRPEKPLIVEQDLLVGIFKFSAQEGVKPLSYTGDMPTIVANLHSLNTTKEYAKLESQKSKDEKLQNKIAKKGVGVYYRIPEKVQVSIVNGESIFSKTIDISQFGQITYTADSPSRIVFDSKTGALKYIGK
;
A
#
# COMPACT_ATOMS: atom_id res chain seq x y z
N MET A 1 -20.70 62.65 42.93
CA MET A 1 -19.68 61.97 42.15
C MET A 1 -19.63 60.47 42.32
N ARG A 2 -19.61 59.90 43.54
CA ARG A 2 -19.53 58.42 43.73
C ARG A 2 -20.68 57.61 43.17
N LYS A 3 -21.90 58.11 43.05
CA LYS A 3 -23.05 57.39 42.46
C LYS A 3 -23.03 57.37 40.94
N ILE A 4 -22.43 58.35 40.27
CA ILE A 4 -22.30 58.41 38.83
C ILE A 4 -21.20 57.44 38.38
N ILE A 5 -20.07 57.40 39.07
CA ILE A 5 -18.97 56.47 38.77
C ILE A 5 -19.40 55.00 38.92
N ARG A 6 -20.26 54.67 39.90
CA ARG A 6 -20.79 53.32 40.06
C ARG A 6 -21.77 52.92 38.93
N LYS A 7 -22.58 53.86 38.40
CA LYS A 7 -23.46 53.59 37.27
C LYS A 7 -22.71 53.45 35.97
N THR A 8 -21.65 54.24 35.72
CA THR A 8 -20.79 54.08 34.54
C THR A 8 -19.95 52.80 34.59
N LEU A 9 -19.48 52.39 35.75
CA LEU A 9 -18.76 51.10 35.90
C LEU A 9 -19.69 49.91 35.67
N LEU A 10 -20.94 49.99 36.10
CA LEU A 10 -21.94 48.93 35.90
C LEU A 10 -22.36 48.81 34.44
N ILE A 11 -22.48 49.92 33.69
CA ILE A 11 -22.75 49.92 32.26
C ILE A 11 -21.54 49.37 31.45
N PHE A 12 -20.31 49.69 31.87
CA PHE A 12 -19.10 49.13 31.24
C PHE A 12 -18.96 47.64 31.52
N ALA A 13 -19.30 47.15 32.71
CA ALA A 13 -19.31 45.74 33.07
C ALA A 13 -20.45 44.99 32.31
N LEU A 14 -21.60 45.60 32.06
CA LEU A 14 -22.65 44.99 31.22
C LEU A 14 -22.29 44.95 29.73
N MET A 15 -21.51 45.92 29.21
CA MET A 15 -20.98 45.87 27.82
C MET A 15 -19.89 44.83 27.60
N LEU A 16 -19.12 44.47 28.65
CA LEU A 16 -18.11 43.41 28.56
C LEU A 16 -18.68 41.99 28.58
N ILE A 17 -19.92 41.81 29.01
CA ILE A 17 -20.61 40.49 29.05
C ILE A 17 -21.28 40.16 27.69
N SER A 18 -21.39 41.12 26.77
CA SER A 18 -22.07 40.91 25.46
C SER A 18 -21.15 40.52 24.30
N SER A 19 -19.86 40.26 24.55
CA SER A 19 -19.06 39.50 23.61
C SER A 19 -19.43 38.00 23.70
N GLY A 20 -20.70 37.70 23.50
CA GLY A 20 -21.15 36.35 23.29
C GLY A 20 -20.37 35.77 22.13
N VAL A 21 -19.53 34.79 22.43
CA VAL A 21 -18.94 33.94 21.41
C VAL A 21 -20.12 33.44 20.58
N MET A 22 -20.29 33.97 19.37
CA MET A 22 -21.26 33.50 18.40
C MET A 22 -20.82 32.08 18.05
N ALA A 23 -21.32 31.10 18.80
CA ALA A 23 -21.11 29.69 18.48
C ALA A 23 -21.60 29.46 17.06
N GLN A 24 -20.69 29.17 16.16
CA GLN A 24 -21.01 28.85 14.76
C GLN A 24 -22.02 27.72 14.78
N LYS A 25 -23.21 27.95 14.21
CA LYS A 25 -24.29 26.97 14.19
C LYS A 25 -24.20 26.21 12.87
N TYR A 26 -23.72 24.99 12.90
CA TYR A 26 -23.83 24.05 11.79
C TYR A 26 -24.65 22.84 12.22
N LYS A 27 -25.35 22.25 11.23
CA LYS A 27 -26.25 21.11 11.45
C LYS A 27 -26.04 20.09 10.34
N SER A 28 -25.94 18.82 10.69
CA SER A 28 -25.95 17.76 9.69
C SER A 28 -27.23 16.93 9.76
N PHE A 29 -27.66 16.51 8.60
CA PHE A 29 -28.89 15.77 8.38
C PHE A 29 -28.60 14.51 7.56
N THR A 30 -29.38 13.46 7.80
CA THR A 30 -29.50 12.33 6.88
C THR A 30 -30.19 12.80 5.60
N LEU A 31 -29.93 12.15 4.47
CA LEU A 31 -30.48 12.59 3.17
C LEU A 31 -32.00 12.69 3.13
N ASP A 32 -32.70 11.80 3.85
CA ASP A 32 -34.17 11.77 3.98
C ASP A 32 -34.74 12.95 4.78
N LYS A 33 -33.90 13.62 5.59
CA LYS A 33 -34.29 14.75 6.46
C LYS A 33 -33.65 16.07 6.08
N ALA A 34 -32.91 16.09 4.95
CA ALA A 34 -32.28 17.30 4.48
C ALA A 34 -33.32 18.39 4.13
N PRO A 35 -33.21 19.63 4.64
CA PRO A 35 -34.13 20.70 4.30
C PRO A 35 -33.96 21.12 2.85
N PHE A 36 -35.09 21.28 2.13
CA PHE A 36 -35.13 21.49 0.69
C PHE A 36 -34.52 22.85 0.24
N ASP A 37 -34.67 23.87 1.09
CA ASP A 37 -34.24 25.26 0.77
C ASP A 37 -32.98 25.70 1.51
N ALA A 38 -32.31 24.80 2.22
CA ALA A 38 -31.15 25.19 3.01
C ALA A 38 -29.87 25.18 2.16
N LYS A 39 -29.10 26.24 2.29
CA LYS A 39 -27.71 26.26 1.76
C LYS A 39 -26.80 25.36 2.59
N GLY A 40 -26.01 24.54 1.93
CA GLY A 40 -25.11 23.61 2.62
C GLY A 40 -24.31 22.78 1.62
N LEU A 41 -23.62 21.78 2.12
CA LEU A 41 -22.86 20.81 1.31
C LEU A 41 -23.20 19.38 1.72
N TYR A 42 -23.01 18.48 0.77
CA TYR A 42 -23.04 17.03 1.04
C TYR A 42 -21.64 16.55 1.38
N TYR A 43 -21.54 15.70 2.39
CA TYR A 43 -20.30 15.01 2.72
C TYR A 43 -20.57 13.53 3.00
N SER A 44 -19.64 12.69 2.63
CA SER A 44 -19.68 11.26 2.91
C SER A 44 -18.72 10.90 4.05
N LEU A 45 -19.04 9.87 4.79
CA LEU A 45 -18.10 9.30 5.75
C LEU A 45 -16.96 8.60 4.99
N VAL A 46 -15.83 8.45 5.67
CA VAL A 46 -14.69 7.74 5.11
C VAL A 46 -14.93 6.24 5.15
N GLN A 47 -14.61 5.56 4.07
CA GLN A 47 -14.49 4.12 3.96
C GLN A 47 -13.04 3.76 3.63
N THR A 48 -12.53 2.69 4.22
CA THR A 48 -11.17 2.21 4.02
C THR A 48 -11.15 1.14 2.93
N GLU A 49 -10.33 1.33 1.91
CA GLU A 49 -10.01 0.32 0.91
C GLU A 49 -8.60 -0.21 1.20
N LEU A 50 -8.46 -1.52 1.31
CA LEU A 50 -7.17 -2.19 1.47
C LEU A 50 -6.47 -2.30 0.11
N VAL A 51 -5.18 -2.04 0.09
CA VAL A 51 -4.34 -2.12 -1.10
C VAL A 51 -3.20 -3.10 -0.82
N PHE A 52 -3.06 -4.08 -1.70
CA PHE A 52 -2.05 -5.13 -1.64
C PHE A 52 -1.14 -5.01 -2.85
N ASP A 53 0.08 -4.50 -2.65
CA ASP A 53 1.11 -4.44 -3.67
C ASP A 53 1.95 -5.71 -3.58
N VAL A 54 1.84 -6.56 -4.60
CA VAL A 54 2.41 -7.91 -4.63
C VAL A 54 3.57 -7.94 -5.60
N LYS A 55 4.74 -8.35 -5.12
CA LYS A 55 5.93 -8.61 -5.94
C LYS A 55 6.08 -10.10 -6.17
N VAL A 56 6.14 -10.47 -7.43
CA VAL A 56 6.27 -11.86 -7.86
C VAL A 56 7.50 -11.99 -8.72
N GLU A 57 8.30 -12.99 -8.45
CA GLU A 57 9.41 -13.39 -9.32
C GLU A 57 8.90 -14.46 -10.28
N LYS A 58 9.01 -14.19 -11.58
CA LYS A 58 8.90 -15.20 -12.63
C LYS A 58 10.29 -15.72 -12.89
N ILE A 59 10.50 -17.00 -12.68
CA ILE A 59 11.78 -17.67 -12.78
C ILE A 59 11.72 -18.59 -13.99
N THR A 60 12.53 -18.31 -14.98
CA THR A 60 12.68 -19.14 -16.17
C THR A 60 14.02 -19.87 -16.08
N GLU A 61 13.97 -21.18 -16.12
CA GLU A 61 15.14 -22.06 -16.11
C GLU A 61 15.36 -22.65 -17.48
N TYR A 62 16.61 -22.67 -17.92
CA TYR A 62 17.03 -23.27 -19.17
C TYR A 62 18.11 -24.32 -18.89
N LYS A 63 17.90 -25.52 -19.40
CA LYS A 63 18.89 -26.59 -19.32
C LYS A 63 20.12 -26.23 -20.13
N GLY A 64 21.31 -26.46 -19.58
CA GLY A 64 22.54 -26.33 -20.32
C GLY A 64 22.71 -27.43 -21.38
N CYS A 65 23.27 -27.09 -22.54
CA CYS A 65 23.46 -28.06 -23.63
C CYS A 65 24.40 -29.21 -23.22
N TYR A 66 25.30 -28.99 -22.23
CA TYR A 66 26.19 -29.99 -21.67
C TYR A 66 25.83 -30.37 -20.22
N ALA A 67 24.58 -30.23 -19.81
CA ALA A 67 24.16 -30.56 -18.44
C ALA A 67 24.46 -32.00 -18.04
N ASP A 68 24.35 -32.92 -18.98
CA ASP A 68 24.66 -34.35 -18.75
C ASP A 68 26.15 -34.62 -18.53
N TYR A 69 27.04 -33.67 -18.85
CA TYR A 69 28.46 -33.69 -18.64
C TYR A 69 28.94 -32.79 -17.49
N SER A 70 28.01 -32.32 -16.65
CA SER A 70 28.29 -31.40 -15.51
C SER A 70 29.32 -31.97 -14.51
N TYR A 71 29.45 -33.28 -14.43
CA TYR A 71 30.43 -33.98 -13.61
C TYR A 71 31.86 -33.62 -13.98
N LEU A 72 32.16 -33.22 -15.24
CA LEU A 72 33.48 -32.77 -15.67
C LEU A 72 33.93 -31.50 -14.96
N LEU A 73 33.00 -30.67 -14.52
CA LEU A 73 33.23 -29.46 -13.72
C LEU A 73 32.95 -29.65 -12.23
N GLY A 74 32.53 -30.86 -11.80
CA GLY A 74 32.16 -31.14 -10.41
C GLY A 74 30.91 -30.41 -9.95
N LEU A 75 30.00 -29.97 -10.86
CA LEU A 75 28.80 -29.25 -10.54
C LEU A 75 27.75 -30.20 -9.94
N LYS A 76 27.16 -29.81 -8.82
CA LYS A 76 26.11 -30.60 -8.12
C LYS A 76 24.69 -30.07 -8.35
N ASN A 77 24.54 -28.75 -8.44
CA ASN A 77 23.24 -28.09 -8.59
C ASN A 77 23.11 -27.57 -10.03
N ILE A 78 22.53 -28.38 -10.89
CA ILE A 78 22.34 -28.06 -12.30
C ILE A 78 20.85 -28.03 -12.64
N ILE A 79 20.51 -27.28 -13.68
CA ILE A 79 19.18 -27.27 -14.25
C ILE A 79 19.06 -28.44 -15.23
N ILE A 80 18.17 -29.38 -14.90
CA ILE A 80 18.03 -30.64 -15.65
C ILE A 80 16.98 -30.57 -16.77
N SER A 81 16.10 -29.59 -16.72
CA SER A 81 15.03 -29.35 -17.72
C SER A 81 14.66 -27.89 -17.79
N ASP A 82 14.20 -27.45 -18.94
CA ASP A 82 13.60 -26.12 -19.08
C ASP A 82 12.31 -26.03 -18.27
N GLY A 83 12.07 -24.87 -17.68
CA GLY A 83 10.87 -24.65 -16.88
C GLY A 83 10.62 -23.18 -16.61
N VAL A 84 9.36 -22.88 -16.29
CA VAL A 84 8.94 -21.56 -15.82
C VAL A 84 8.13 -21.74 -14.55
N TYR A 85 8.49 -21.01 -13.50
CA TYR A 85 7.70 -21.01 -12.29
C TYR A 85 7.70 -19.63 -11.63
N TYR A 86 6.73 -19.43 -10.72
CA TYR A 86 6.50 -18.15 -10.07
C TYR A 86 6.65 -18.29 -8.56
N ARG A 87 7.13 -17.23 -7.93
CA ARG A 87 7.27 -17.16 -6.48
C ARG A 87 6.86 -15.76 -5.99
N ILE A 88 6.00 -15.71 -4.97
CA ILE A 88 5.70 -14.46 -4.28
C ILE A 88 6.93 -14.05 -3.47
N LYS A 89 7.49 -12.88 -3.78
CA LYS A 89 8.64 -12.31 -3.09
C LYS A 89 8.25 -11.47 -1.90
N ASP A 90 7.25 -10.60 -2.08
CA ASP A 90 6.79 -9.66 -1.06
C ASP A 90 5.34 -9.28 -1.28
N ILE A 91 4.61 -8.99 -0.18
CA ILE A 91 3.28 -8.41 -0.20
C ILE A 91 3.25 -7.22 0.75
N LYS A 92 3.17 -6.02 0.19
CA LYS A 92 3.03 -4.79 0.95
C LYS A 92 1.57 -4.45 1.15
N ILE A 93 1.12 -4.43 2.40
CA ILE A 93 -0.24 -4.09 2.78
C ILE A 93 -0.32 -2.60 3.08
N SER A 94 -1.27 -1.90 2.47
CA SER A 94 -1.55 -0.49 2.69
C SER A 94 -3.05 -0.21 2.64
N SER A 95 -3.47 1.02 2.91
CA SER A 95 -4.87 1.43 2.84
C SER A 95 -5.00 2.80 2.21
N ARG A 96 -6.12 3.04 1.56
CA ARG A 96 -6.53 4.35 1.09
C ARG A 96 -7.96 4.67 1.54
N SER A 97 -8.25 5.95 1.71
CA SER A 97 -9.58 6.46 2.05
C SER A 97 -10.38 6.71 0.78
N ILE A 98 -11.63 6.30 0.80
CA ILE A 98 -12.63 6.58 -0.22
C ILE A 98 -13.90 7.09 0.44
N ALA A 99 -14.78 7.73 -0.34
CA ALA A 99 -16.09 8.13 0.16
C ALA A 99 -17.03 6.93 0.29
N ASP A 100 -17.77 6.88 1.39
CA ASP A 100 -18.83 5.91 1.62
C ASP A 100 -20.15 6.50 1.11
N SER A 101 -20.60 6.05 -0.06
CA SER A 101 -21.81 6.54 -0.70
C SER A 101 -23.10 6.20 0.08
N GLU A 102 -23.09 5.13 0.87
CA GLU A 102 -24.23 4.73 1.68
C GLU A 102 -24.41 5.62 2.92
N ASN A 103 -23.33 6.22 3.40
CA ASN A 103 -23.31 7.08 4.57
C ASN A 103 -22.94 8.51 4.21
N THR A 104 -23.83 9.14 3.44
CA THR A 104 -23.73 10.53 3.01
C THR A 104 -24.72 11.39 3.82
N TYR A 105 -24.27 12.57 4.21
CA TYR A 105 -25.03 13.52 5.04
C TYR A 105 -25.02 14.90 4.40
N PHE A 106 -26.06 15.69 4.72
CA PHE A 106 -26.15 17.09 4.32
C PHE A 106 -25.76 17.97 5.51
N LEU A 107 -24.80 18.87 5.32
CA LEU A 107 -24.33 19.81 6.33
C LEU A 107 -24.77 21.23 5.96
N THR A 108 -25.58 21.84 6.81
CA THR A 108 -25.87 23.28 6.73
C THR A 108 -24.91 24.05 7.63
N TYR A 109 -24.47 25.21 7.19
CA TYR A 109 -23.54 26.07 7.94
C TYR A 109 -23.74 27.54 7.56
N ASP A 110 -23.32 28.43 8.46
CA ASP A 110 -23.38 29.88 8.22
C ASP A 110 -22.26 30.30 7.27
N GLU A 111 -22.45 31.38 6.49
CA GLU A 111 -21.50 31.92 5.51
C GLU A 111 -20.11 32.25 6.10
N LYS A 112 -20.03 32.42 7.41
CA LYS A 112 -18.78 32.71 8.14
C LYS A 112 -18.02 31.44 8.57
N THR A 113 -18.59 30.25 8.35
CA THR A 113 -18.00 28.99 8.75
C THR A 113 -17.21 28.40 7.61
N ASP A 114 -15.89 28.25 7.77
CA ASP A 114 -15.06 27.53 6.80
C ASP A 114 -15.28 26.03 6.93
N VAL A 115 -15.61 25.37 5.82
CA VAL A 115 -15.81 23.90 5.78
C VAL A 115 -14.93 23.34 4.68
N LYS A 116 -14.05 22.40 5.07
CA LYS A 116 -13.14 21.73 4.15
C LYS A 116 -13.54 20.28 3.96
N VAL A 117 -13.61 19.87 2.71
CA VAL A 117 -13.86 18.49 2.30
C VAL A 117 -12.69 18.02 1.43
N SER A 118 -12.46 16.70 1.39
CA SER A 118 -11.48 16.09 0.50
C SER A 118 -11.99 16.09 -0.95
N GLU A 119 -11.11 15.80 -1.90
CA GLU A 119 -11.48 15.61 -3.31
C GLU A 119 -12.55 14.50 -3.49
N SER A 120 -12.57 13.52 -2.58
CA SER A 120 -13.59 12.45 -2.55
C SER A 120 -14.90 12.86 -1.86
N GLY A 121 -15.02 14.09 -1.35
CA GLY A 121 -16.23 14.55 -0.66
C GLY A 121 -16.33 14.17 0.81
N CYS A 122 -15.24 13.71 1.44
CA CYS A 122 -15.22 13.42 2.88
C CYS A 122 -14.87 14.69 3.68
N LEU A 123 -15.53 14.86 4.84
CA LEU A 123 -15.34 16.03 5.70
C LEU A 123 -13.96 16.01 6.37
N LEU A 124 -13.20 17.09 6.24
CA LEU A 124 -11.87 17.26 6.82
C LEU A 124 -11.86 18.21 8.02
N SER A 125 -12.56 19.34 7.92
CA SER A 125 -12.62 20.29 9.03
C SER A 125 -13.81 21.22 8.93
N ILE A 126 -14.23 21.76 10.08
CA ILE A 126 -15.20 22.85 10.23
C ILE A 126 -14.57 23.90 11.14
N GLY A 127 -14.67 25.19 10.76
CA GLY A 127 -14.11 26.33 11.48
C GLY A 127 -12.70 26.69 11.00
N ASP A 128 -12.24 27.91 11.36
CA ASP A 128 -10.96 28.44 10.91
C ASP A 128 -9.78 27.53 11.34
N VAL A 129 -9.09 26.98 10.36
CA VAL A 129 -7.85 26.26 10.57
C VAL A 129 -6.70 27.30 10.52
N VAL A 130 -6.38 27.92 11.66
CA VAL A 130 -5.11 28.63 11.79
C VAL A 130 -4.00 27.61 11.51
N ASN A 131 -3.17 27.89 10.50
CA ASN A 131 -2.09 27.06 9.97
C ASN A 131 -1.31 26.28 11.05
N GLN A 132 -1.84 25.17 11.54
CA GLN A 132 -0.99 24.11 12.01
C GLN A 132 -0.47 23.44 10.72
N LYS A 133 0.86 23.46 10.53
CA LYS A 133 1.54 22.69 9.50
C LYS A 133 1.01 21.24 9.60
N CYS A 134 -0.06 20.97 8.86
CA CYS A 134 -0.32 19.61 8.44
C CYS A 134 0.92 19.24 7.65
N ASP A 135 1.57 18.14 8.00
CA ASP A 135 2.68 17.63 7.21
C ASP A 135 2.27 17.68 5.73
N ASP A 136 2.89 18.59 4.97
CA ASP A 136 2.62 18.91 3.56
C ASP A 136 2.87 17.74 2.59
N LYS A 137 2.94 16.52 3.11
CA LYS A 137 3.01 15.30 2.31
C LYS A 137 1.65 14.81 1.82
N CYS A 138 0.53 15.40 2.27
CA CYS A 138 -0.82 14.98 1.86
C CYS A 138 -1.44 15.85 0.74
N VAL A 139 -0.80 16.94 0.34
CA VAL A 139 -1.30 17.82 -0.73
C VAL A 139 -0.30 17.88 -1.89
N ARG A 140 0.31 16.77 -2.25
CA ARG A 140 0.83 16.63 -3.60
C ARG A 140 -0.25 15.99 -4.43
N SER A 141 -0.90 16.86 -5.23
CA SER A 141 -1.65 16.52 -6.42
C SER A 141 -1.15 15.19 -7.00
N HIS A 142 -1.85 14.11 -6.75
CA HIS A 142 -1.76 12.98 -7.63
C HIS A 142 -2.42 13.42 -8.95
N LYS A 143 -1.58 13.91 -9.88
CA LYS A 143 -1.92 13.85 -11.30
C LYS A 143 -2.51 12.48 -11.52
N GLY A 144 -3.76 12.47 -12.03
CA GLY A 144 -4.60 11.30 -12.14
C GLY A 144 -3.79 10.04 -12.46
N HIS A 145 -3.82 9.10 -11.53
CA HIS A 145 -3.45 7.75 -11.87
C HIS A 145 -4.46 7.29 -12.92
N LYS A 146 -4.02 7.34 -14.17
CA LYS A 146 -4.59 6.48 -15.21
C LYS A 146 -4.71 5.11 -14.58
N ALA A 147 -5.87 4.47 -14.78
CA ALA A 147 -6.07 3.07 -14.45
C ALA A 147 -4.78 2.31 -14.78
N PRO A 148 -4.33 1.38 -13.92
CA PRO A 148 -3.14 0.61 -14.24
C PRO A 148 -3.39 -0.01 -15.61
N LYS A 149 -2.82 0.59 -16.63
CA LYS A 149 -2.48 -0.16 -17.82
C LYS A 149 -1.64 -1.29 -17.27
N THR A 150 -1.98 -2.53 -17.56
CA THR A 150 -1.03 -3.61 -17.59
C THR A 150 0.24 -3.01 -18.17
N SER A 151 1.13 -2.58 -17.29
CA SER A 151 2.38 -1.99 -17.71
C SER A 151 3.14 -3.12 -18.33
N ASP A 152 3.25 -3.04 -19.65
CA ASP A 152 4.28 -3.75 -20.36
C ASP A 152 5.55 -3.61 -19.53
N THR A 153 6.03 -4.73 -19.10
CA THR A 153 7.20 -4.95 -18.26
C THR A 153 8.37 -4.16 -18.81
N GLU A 154 8.75 -3.07 -18.19
CA GLU A 154 10.07 -2.50 -18.45
C GLU A 154 11.12 -3.41 -17.83
N ASN A 155 11.74 -4.18 -18.70
CA ASN A 155 12.88 -5.04 -18.50
C ASN A 155 14.09 -4.27 -17.97
N VAL A 156 14.39 -4.32 -16.70
CA VAL A 156 15.61 -3.68 -16.16
C VAL A 156 16.68 -4.71 -15.75
N SER A 157 16.34 -5.99 -15.55
CA SER A 157 17.32 -7.01 -15.15
C SER A 157 17.61 -8.07 -16.22
N VAL A 158 16.86 -8.11 -17.31
CA VAL A 158 16.93 -9.17 -18.33
C VAL A 158 18.11 -8.97 -19.30
N LYS A 159 18.64 -7.75 -19.44
CA LYS A 159 19.69 -7.47 -20.43
C LYS A 159 20.99 -8.23 -20.21
N SER A 160 21.46 -8.35 -18.97
CA SER A 160 22.76 -8.98 -18.71
C SER A 160 22.74 -10.50 -18.93
N THR A 161 21.68 -11.18 -18.51
CA THR A 161 21.52 -12.65 -18.66
C THR A 161 21.20 -13.02 -20.10
N PHE A 162 20.40 -12.21 -20.79
CA PHE A 162 20.14 -12.40 -22.20
C PHE A 162 21.39 -12.21 -23.09
N GLU A 163 22.22 -11.19 -22.74
CA GLU A 163 23.50 -10.97 -23.41
C GLU A 163 24.47 -12.13 -23.19
N GLN A 164 24.56 -12.68 -21.97
CA GLN A 164 25.35 -13.87 -21.67
C GLN A 164 24.89 -15.09 -22.46
N ARG A 165 23.58 -15.27 -22.58
CA ARG A 165 22.99 -16.37 -23.37
C ARG A 165 23.28 -16.23 -24.86
N LEU A 166 23.17 -15.02 -25.42
CA LEU A 166 23.56 -14.75 -26.80
C LEU A 166 25.04 -14.98 -27.04
N LEU A 167 25.88 -14.60 -26.04
CA LEU A 167 27.31 -14.83 -26.10
C LEU A 167 27.64 -16.34 -26.09
N ALA A 168 27.01 -17.12 -25.24
CA ALA A 168 27.16 -18.56 -25.17
C ALA A 168 26.68 -19.24 -26.46
N GLN A 169 25.54 -18.79 -27.00
CA GLN A 169 25.01 -19.27 -28.28
C GLN A 169 25.93 -18.91 -29.44
N GLY A 170 26.42 -17.68 -29.50
CA GLY A 170 27.40 -17.25 -30.51
C GLY A 170 28.72 -17.99 -30.41
N MET A 171 29.15 -18.38 -29.22
CA MET A 171 30.35 -19.24 -29.04
C MET A 171 30.14 -20.65 -29.59
N LEU A 172 28.92 -21.22 -29.43
CA LEU A 172 28.59 -22.53 -30.02
C LEU A 172 28.53 -22.47 -31.54
N GLU A 173 28.01 -21.39 -32.08
CA GLU A 173 27.91 -21.18 -33.54
C GLU A 173 29.28 -20.89 -34.19
N SER A 174 30.16 -20.21 -33.46
CA SER A 174 31.53 -19.86 -33.96
C SER A 174 32.52 -21.00 -33.93
N VAL A 175 32.24 -22.08 -33.19
CA VAL A 175 33.10 -23.27 -33.08
C VAL A 175 32.27 -24.52 -33.44
N PRO A 176 32.17 -24.88 -34.71
CA PRO A 176 31.30 -25.95 -35.21
C PRO A 176 31.46 -27.30 -34.51
N ASP A 177 32.62 -27.61 -33.99
CA ASP A 177 32.96 -28.89 -33.31
C ASP A 177 33.17 -28.71 -31.80
N MET A 178 32.47 -27.78 -31.10
CA MET A 178 32.60 -27.64 -29.66
C MET A 178 32.02 -28.87 -28.96
N THR A 179 32.84 -29.57 -28.19
CA THR A 179 32.45 -30.68 -27.32
C THR A 179 32.52 -30.26 -25.86
N ALA A 180 31.86 -31.01 -24.95
CA ALA A 180 31.90 -30.72 -23.52
C ALA A 180 33.35 -30.63 -22.99
N GLU A 181 34.23 -31.55 -23.43
CA GLU A 181 35.66 -31.55 -23.04
C GLU A 181 36.42 -30.33 -23.58
N LYS A 182 36.11 -29.88 -24.80
CA LYS A 182 36.71 -28.66 -25.34
C LYS A 182 36.24 -27.43 -24.56
N ALA A 183 34.95 -27.37 -24.15
CA ALA A 183 34.42 -26.29 -23.34
C ALA A 183 35.10 -26.25 -21.94
N VAL A 184 35.30 -27.40 -21.29
CA VAL A 184 36.07 -27.49 -20.04
C VAL A 184 37.51 -26.94 -20.20
N LYS A 185 38.23 -27.39 -21.23
CA LYS A 185 39.58 -26.88 -21.51
C LYS A 185 39.59 -25.37 -21.78
N GLN A 186 38.55 -24.84 -22.36
CA GLN A 186 38.42 -23.38 -22.55
C GLN A 186 38.21 -22.63 -21.23
N ILE A 187 37.40 -23.17 -20.34
CA ILE A 187 37.22 -22.63 -18.97
C ILE A 187 38.55 -22.62 -18.22
N GLU A 188 39.29 -23.73 -18.28
CA GLU A 188 40.63 -23.83 -17.66
C GLU A 188 41.58 -22.75 -18.19
N LYS A 189 41.69 -22.59 -19.49
CA LYS A 189 42.49 -21.53 -20.11
C LYS A 189 42.08 -20.11 -19.71
N LEU A 190 40.80 -19.86 -19.61
CA LEU A 190 40.31 -18.54 -19.18
C LEU A 190 40.62 -18.27 -17.72
N ARG A 191 40.56 -19.30 -16.85
CA ARG A 191 40.97 -19.19 -15.44
C ARG A 191 42.46 -18.98 -15.29
N GLU A 192 43.29 -19.68 -16.05
CA GLU A 192 44.72 -19.45 -16.09
C GLU A 192 45.03 -17.98 -16.44
N ARG A 193 44.37 -17.43 -17.48
CA ARG A 193 44.55 -16.02 -17.85
C ARG A 193 44.07 -15.04 -16.76
N GLN A 194 43.00 -15.36 -16.01
CA GLN A 194 42.62 -14.55 -14.85
C GLN A 194 43.74 -14.54 -13.78
N ILE A 195 44.34 -15.69 -13.52
CA ILE A 195 45.45 -15.82 -12.57
C ILE A 195 46.68 -15.03 -13.07
N ASP A 196 46.99 -15.10 -14.35
CA ASP A 196 48.09 -14.35 -14.95
C ASP A 196 47.94 -12.84 -14.81
N ILE A 197 46.72 -12.33 -15.03
CA ILE A 197 46.38 -10.91 -14.84
C ILE A 197 46.54 -10.51 -13.37
N LEU A 198 46.04 -11.32 -12.42
CA LEU A 198 46.13 -11.02 -10.99
C LEU A 198 47.55 -11.14 -10.43
N SER A 199 48.37 -12.07 -10.96
CA SER A 199 49.75 -12.26 -10.56
C SER A 199 50.72 -11.24 -11.16
N GLY A 200 50.26 -10.41 -12.10
CA GLY A 200 51.07 -9.46 -12.81
C GLY A 200 52.05 -10.10 -13.81
N SER A 201 51.79 -11.36 -14.19
CA SER A 201 52.61 -12.12 -15.17
C SER A 201 52.38 -11.68 -16.61
N VAL A 202 51.48 -10.75 -16.85
CA VAL A 202 51.17 -10.22 -18.18
C VAL A 202 52.07 -9.03 -18.46
N ASP A 203 52.90 -9.12 -19.51
CA ASP A 203 53.77 -8.02 -19.97
C ASP A 203 52.91 -6.80 -20.37
N GLY A 204 52.89 -5.80 -19.52
CA GLY A 204 52.24 -4.51 -19.78
C GLY A 204 51.87 -3.75 -18.53
N THR A 205 52.16 -2.45 -18.53
CA THR A 205 51.69 -1.55 -17.46
C THR A 205 50.23 -1.13 -17.78
N TYR A 206 49.27 -1.86 -17.25
CA TYR A 206 47.85 -1.54 -17.42
C TYR A 206 47.39 -0.57 -16.33
N MET A 207 46.52 0.38 -16.69
CA MET A 207 45.79 1.17 -15.70
C MET A 207 44.87 0.26 -14.91
N ASN A 208 44.68 0.52 -13.60
CA ASN A 208 43.82 -0.30 -12.73
C ASN A 208 42.42 -0.56 -13.32
N ASN A 209 41.80 0.43 -13.95
CA ASN A 209 40.48 0.29 -14.58
C ASN A 209 40.51 -0.70 -15.77
N THR A 210 41.62 -0.81 -16.49
CA THR A 210 41.75 -1.74 -17.63
C THR A 210 41.84 -3.18 -17.12
N VAL A 211 42.57 -3.40 -16.05
CA VAL A 211 42.70 -4.72 -15.41
C VAL A 211 41.35 -5.20 -14.89
N GLU A 212 40.61 -4.32 -14.19
CA GLU A 212 39.26 -4.62 -13.69
C GLU A 212 38.30 -4.96 -14.85
N TYR A 213 38.36 -4.19 -15.92
CA TYR A 213 37.53 -4.46 -17.11
C TYR A 213 37.86 -5.81 -17.75
N MET A 214 39.19 -6.11 -17.97
CA MET A 214 39.60 -7.37 -18.53
C MET A 214 39.22 -8.57 -17.66
N TYR A 215 39.33 -8.43 -16.33
CA TYR A 215 38.95 -9.46 -15.38
C TYR A 215 37.43 -9.75 -15.47
N LYS A 216 36.58 -8.70 -15.47
CA LYS A 216 35.13 -8.83 -15.64
C LYS A 216 34.72 -9.47 -16.97
N GLN A 217 35.46 -9.18 -18.05
CA GLN A 217 35.15 -9.81 -19.34
C GLN A 217 35.50 -11.30 -19.33
N LEU A 218 36.65 -11.67 -18.75
CA LEU A 218 37.03 -13.08 -18.61
C LEU A 218 36.05 -13.83 -17.70
N ASP A 219 35.59 -13.21 -16.62
CA ASP A 219 34.63 -13.78 -15.69
C ASP A 219 33.31 -14.04 -16.40
N ALA A 220 32.78 -13.05 -17.15
CA ALA A 220 31.56 -13.21 -17.95
C ALA A 220 31.70 -14.32 -19.03
N MET A 221 32.89 -14.47 -19.63
CA MET A 221 33.13 -15.57 -20.58
C MET A 221 33.14 -16.93 -19.86
N ILE A 222 33.77 -17.02 -18.69
CA ILE A 222 33.78 -18.27 -17.90
C ILE A 222 32.37 -18.63 -17.50
N ASP A 223 31.56 -17.66 -16.99
CA ASP A 223 30.16 -17.85 -16.60
C ASP A 223 29.35 -18.38 -17.79
N SER A 224 29.55 -17.81 -19.00
CA SER A 224 28.87 -18.26 -20.21
C SER A 224 29.18 -19.72 -20.55
N TYR A 225 30.46 -20.15 -20.45
CA TYR A 225 30.83 -21.54 -20.65
C TYR A 225 30.29 -22.45 -19.53
N VAL A 226 30.34 -22.01 -18.28
CA VAL A 226 29.77 -22.75 -17.13
C VAL A 226 28.26 -22.92 -17.26
N ALA A 227 27.56 -21.91 -17.77
CA ALA A 227 26.12 -21.98 -18.03
C ALA A 227 25.74 -23.09 -19.03
N MET A 228 26.63 -23.46 -19.95
CA MET A 228 26.41 -24.61 -20.85
C MET A 228 26.26 -25.93 -20.08
N PHE A 229 26.84 -26.03 -18.88
CA PHE A 229 26.81 -27.22 -18.01
C PHE A 229 25.78 -27.06 -16.89
N ALA A 230 25.75 -25.89 -16.22
CA ALA A 230 24.89 -25.65 -15.10
C ALA A 230 23.44 -25.33 -15.50
N GLY A 231 23.25 -24.83 -16.71
CA GLY A 231 22.04 -24.17 -17.14
C GLY A 231 21.99 -22.70 -16.72
N GLU A 232 20.96 -22.01 -17.12
CA GLU A 232 20.76 -20.59 -16.85
C GLU A 232 19.41 -20.35 -16.18
N ARG A 233 19.41 -19.44 -15.19
CA ARG A 233 18.19 -19.00 -14.50
C ARG A 233 17.99 -17.53 -14.72
N VAL A 234 16.86 -17.16 -15.35
CA VAL A 234 16.44 -15.79 -15.56
C VAL A 234 15.34 -15.45 -14.59
N VAL A 235 15.48 -14.35 -13.84
CA VAL A 235 14.48 -13.90 -12.87
C VAL A 235 13.95 -12.55 -13.31
N GLU A 236 12.62 -12.50 -13.56
CA GLU A 236 11.86 -11.28 -13.88
C GLU A 236 11.01 -10.90 -12.67
N GLU A 237 11.06 -9.64 -12.24
CA GLU A 237 10.20 -9.13 -11.17
C GLU A 237 8.91 -8.54 -11.75
N LEU A 238 7.77 -9.10 -11.37
CA LEU A 238 6.43 -8.66 -11.75
C LEU A 238 5.75 -8.00 -10.55
N ASN A 239 5.12 -6.85 -10.79
CA ASN A 239 4.44 -6.08 -9.76
C ASN A 239 2.94 -6.04 -10.05
N TYR A 240 2.14 -6.42 -9.04
CA TYR A 240 0.67 -6.40 -9.11
C TYR A 240 0.13 -5.56 -7.96
N SER A 241 -0.99 -4.89 -8.18
CA SER A 241 -1.69 -4.15 -7.13
C SER A 241 -3.17 -4.57 -7.12
N PHE A 242 -3.63 -5.01 -5.95
CA PHE A 242 -5.01 -5.43 -5.75
C PHE A 242 -5.65 -4.55 -4.70
N THR A 243 -6.93 -4.24 -4.90
CA THR A 243 -7.71 -3.45 -3.96
C THR A 243 -8.92 -4.24 -3.51
N VAL A 244 -9.18 -4.19 -2.21
CA VAL A 244 -10.31 -4.89 -1.60
C VAL A 244 -11.03 -3.96 -0.63
N ARG A 245 -12.37 -3.93 -0.71
CA ARG A 245 -13.23 -3.25 0.25
C ARG A 245 -13.87 -4.30 1.15
N PRO A 246 -13.45 -4.40 2.41
CA PRO A 246 -14.12 -5.30 3.33
C PRO A 246 -15.49 -4.70 3.70
N GLU A 247 -16.58 -5.41 3.39
CA GLU A 247 -17.94 -4.89 3.54
C GLU A 247 -18.62 -5.36 4.83
N LYS A 248 -18.22 -6.49 5.36
CA LYS A 248 -18.84 -7.07 6.56
C LYS A 248 -18.16 -6.55 7.81
N PRO A 249 -18.91 -6.15 8.84
CA PRO A 249 -18.33 -5.83 10.13
C PRO A 249 -17.68 -7.09 10.72
N LEU A 250 -16.57 -6.89 11.42
CA LEU A 250 -15.93 -7.97 12.19
C LEU A 250 -16.87 -8.41 13.32
N ILE A 251 -17.03 -9.72 13.48
CA ILE A 251 -17.67 -10.30 14.64
C ILE A 251 -16.54 -10.61 15.64
N VAL A 252 -16.75 -10.26 16.91
CA VAL A 252 -15.81 -10.52 17.99
C VAL A 252 -15.41 -12.00 17.97
N GLU A 253 -14.10 -12.26 18.08
CA GLU A 253 -13.50 -13.59 18.09
C GLU A 253 -13.66 -14.39 16.78
N GLN A 254 -14.13 -13.75 15.70
CA GLN A 254 -14.17 -14.37 14.37
C GLN A 254 -13.29 -13.59 13.40
N ASP A 255 -12.44 -14.33 12.71
CA ASP A 255 -11.62 -13.78 11.65
C ASP A 255 -12.45 -13.62 10.37
N LEU A 256 -12.30 -12.50 9.70
CA LEU A 256 -12.89 -12.28 8.37
C LEU A 256 -11.86 -12.61 7.30
N LEU A 257 -12.13 -13.63 6.52
CA LEU A 257 -11.31 -14.01 5.37
C LEU A 257 -11.80 -13.31 4.10
N VAL A 258 -10.90 -12.60 3.46
CA VAL A 258 -11.19 -11.84 2.23
C VAL A 258 -10.24 -12.28 1.13
N GLY A 259 -10.78 -12.78 0.01
CA GLY A 259 -10.00 -13.17 -1.16
C GLY A 259 -9.36 -11.94 -1.82
N ILE A 260 -8.09 -12.09 -2.25
CA ILE A 260 -7.36 -11.00 -2.91
C ILE A 260 -7.10 -11.36 -4.37
N PHE A 261 -6.46 -12.49 -4.63
CA PHE A 261 -6.11 -12.98 -5.95
C PHE A 261 -5.88 -14.50 -5.91
N LYS A 262 -5.75 -15.13 -7.06
CA LYS A 262 -5.36 -16.54 -7.17
C LYS A 262 -3.88 -16.63 -7.55
N PHE A 263 -3.19 -17.64 -6.99
CA PHE A 263 -1.77 -17.85 -7.25
C PHE A 263 -1.40 -19.33 -7.29
N SER A 264 -0.60 -19.71 -8.28
CA SER A 264 0.13 -20.97 -8.28
C SER A 264 1.56 -20.77 -8.77
N ALA A 265 2.45 -21.69 -8.39
CA ALA A 265 3.82 -21.67 -8.87
C ALA A 265 3.93 -21.89 -10.37
N GLN A 266 2.96 -22.54 -11.00
CA GLN A 266 2.97 -22.86 -12.44
C GLN A 266 2.39 -21.75 -13.30
N GLU A 267 1.30 -21.11 -12.86
CA GLU A 267 0.55 -20.15 -13.67
C GLU A 267 0.72 -18.69 -13.22
N GLY A 268 1.38 -18.47 -12.08
CA GLY A 268 1.58 -17.15 -11.49
C GLY A 268 0.31 -16.56 -10.88
N VAL A 269 0.14 -15.26 -11.04
CA VAL A 269 -0.96 -14.48 -10.47
C VAL A 269 -2.13 -14.39 -11.44
N LYS A 270 -3.35 -14.65 -10.93
CA LYS A 270 -4.61 -14.52 -11.66
C LYS A 270 -5.64 -13.72 -10.84
N PRO A 271 -6.58 -13.02 -11.47
CA PRO A 271 -7.66 -12.35 -10.76
C PRO A 271 -8.59 -13.36 -10.08
N LEU A 272 -9.36 -12.91 -9.06
CA LEU A 272 -10.35 -13.77 -8.39
C LEU A 272 -11.41 -14.35 -9.35
N SER A 273 -11.72 -13.63 -10.43
CA SER A 273 -12.67 -14.07 -11.46
C SER A 273 -12.18 -15.22 -12.32
N TYR A 274 -10.91 -15.61 -12.19
CA TYR A 274 -10.36 -16.75 -12.93
C TYR A 274 -11.06 -18.07 -12.52
N THR A 275 -11.54 -18.84 -13.50
CA THR A 275 -12.35 -20.05 -13.27
C THR A 275 -11.52 -21.33 -13.12
N GLY A 276 -10.21 -21.29 -13.39
CA GLY A 276 -9.32 -22.43 -13.20
C GLY A 276 -9.18 -22.83 -11.73
N ASP A 277 -8.83 -24.11 -11.51
CA ASP A 277 -8.55 -24.65 -10.19
C ASP A 277 -7.19 -24.14 -9.68
N MET A 278 -7.23 -23.05 -8.94
CA MET A 278 -6.05 -22.38 -8.42
C MET A 278 -6.32 -21.87 -7.01
N PRO A 279 -5.38 -22.07 -6.06
CA PRO A 279 -5.51 -21.57 -4.70
C PRO A 279 -5.74 -20.05 -4.66
N THR A 280 -6.65 -19.62 -3.79
CA THR A 280 -6.90 -18.20 -3.53
C THR A 280 -6.03 -17.73 -2.38
N ILE A 281 -5.28 -16.66 -2.60
CA ILE A 281 -4.59 -15.92 -1.55
C ILE A 281 -5.63 -15.06 -0.84
N VAL A 282 -5.75 -15.24 0.46
CA VAL A 282 -6.73 -14.56 1.32
C VAL A 282 -6.02 -13.68 2.34
N ALA A 283 -6.62 -12.52 2.63
CA ALA A 283 -6.28 -11.75 3.81
C ALA A 283 -7.18 -12.17 4.96
N ASN A 284 -6.58 -12.43 6.10
CA ASN A 284 -7.26 -12.63 7.37
C ASN A 284 -7.30 -11.29 8.12
N LEU A 285 -8.49 -10.81 8.43
CA LEU A 285 -8.76 -9.60 9.18
C LEU A 285 -9.21 -9.95 10.58
N HIS A 286 -8.37 -9.64 11.56
CA HIS A 286 -8.61 -9.90 12.97
C HIS A 286 -8.79 -8.59 13.75
N SER A 287 -9.89 -8.46 14.52
CA SER A 287 -10.11 -7.30 15.38
C SER A 287 -9.12 -7.33 16.55
N LEU A 288 -8.46 -6.19 16.80
CA LEU A 288 -7.59 -6.01 17.96
C LEU A 288 -8.33 -5.56 19.22
N ASN A 289 -9.64 -5.32 19.14
CA ASN A 289 -10.45 -4.96 20.30
C ASN A 289 -10.66 -6.19 21.20
N THR A 290 -10.43 -6.04 22.48
CA THR A 290 -10.71 -7.10 23.44
C THR A 290 -12.22 -7.24 23.67
N THR A 291 -12.68 -8.44 24.07
CA THR A 291 -14.11 -8.72 24.37
C THR A 291 -14.71 -7.71 25.37
N LYS A 292 -13.91 -7.25 26.33
CA LYS A 292 -14.32 -6.20 27.31
C LYS A 292 -14.49 -4.81 26.69
N GLU A 293 -13.58 -4.45 25.79
CA GLU A 293 -13.66 -3.18 25.03
C GLU A 293 -14.84 -3.19 24.07
N TYR A 294 -15.09 -4.33 23.44
CA TYR A 294 -16.25 -4.51 22.55
C TYR A 294 -17.58 -4.41 23.32
N ALA A 295 -17.71 -5.09 24.46
CA ALA A 295 -18.89 -4.97 25.31
C ALA A 295 -19.12 -3.55 25.83
N LYS A 296 -18.04 -2.81 26.10
CA LYS A 296 -18.08 -1.39 26.47
C LYS A 296 -18.53 -0.52 25.28
N LEU A 297 -18.01 -0.79 24.08
CA LEU A 297 -18.43 -0.11 22.84
C LEU A 297 -19.90 -0.38 22.52
N GLU A 298 -20.35 -1.63 22.62
CA GLU A 298 -21.76 -2.01 22.42
C GLU A 298 -22.69 -1.31 23.44
N SER A 299 -22.29 -1.25 24.70
CA SER A 299 -23.05 -0.54 25.73
C SER A 299 -23.07 0.99 25.52
N GLN A 300 -22.01 1.56 24.99
CA GLN A 300 -21.96 2.95 24.53
C GLN A 300 -22.84 3.18 23.31
N LYS A 301 -22.80 2.28 22.32
CA LYS A 301 -23.61 2.33 21.11
C LYS A 301 -25.11 2.44 21.46
N SER A 302 -25.62 1.63 22.38
CA SER A 302 -27.01 1.71 22.80
C SER A 302 -27.37 3.01 23.55
N LYS A 303 -26.42 3.59 24.27
CA LYS A 303 -26.57 4.92 24.90
C LYS A 303 -26.47 6.05 23.87
N ASP A 304 -25.57 5.92 22.92
CA ASP A 304 -25.36 6.88 21.84
C ASP A 304 -26.51 6.88 20.85
N GLU A 305 -27.14 5.74 20.54
CA GLU A 305 -28.35 5.69 19.73
C GLU A 305 -29.52 6.45 20.37
N LYS A 306 -29.72 6.31 21.69
CA LYS A 306 -30.73 7.09 22.42
C LYS A 306 -30.37 8.58 22.47
N LEU A 307 -29.10 8.89 22.63
CA LEU A 307 -28.55 10.25 22.60
C LEU A 307 -28.59 10.82 21.19
N GLN A 308 -28.22 10.06 20.17
CA GLN A 308 -28.32 10.42 18.75
C GLN A 308 -29.74 10.73 18.32
N ASN A 309 -30.73 9.92 18.73
CA ASN A 309 -32.14 10.19 18.48
C ASN A 309 -32.61 11.47 19.16
N LYS A 310 -32.06 11.82 20.32
CA LYS A 310 -32.37 13.05 21.08
C LYS A 310 -31.66 14.27 20.46
N ILE A 311 -30.46 14.11 19.95
CA ILE A 311 -29.62 15.15 19.33
C ILE A 311 -30.07 15.37 17.88
N ALA A 312 -30.39 14.31 17.14
CA ALA A 312 -30.95 14.40 15.79
C ALA A 312 -32.26 15.22 15.76
N LYS A 313 -33.05 15.16 16.83
CA LYS A 313 -34.19 16.06 17.02
C LYS A 313 -33.79 17.53 17.21
N LYS A 314 -32.61 17.81 17.76
CA LYS A 314 -32.07 19.17 17.94
C LYS A 314 -31.27 19.67 16.73
N GLY A 315 -30.82 18.75 15.85
CA GLY A 315 -30.16 19.07 14.59
C GLY A 315 -28.84 19.81 14.70
N VAL A 316 -28.08 19.64 15.80
CA VAL A 316 -26.79 20.34 16.02
C VAL A 316 -25.66 19.35 16.13
N GLY A 317 -24.63 19.48 15.26
CA GLY A 317 -23.45 18.62 15.28
C GLY A 317 -23.17 17.93 13.93
N VAL A 318 -22.25 17.00 13.93
CA VAL A 318 -21.73 16.35 12.71
C VAL A 318 -21.57 14.85 12.91
N TYR A 319 -21.97 14.06 11.94
CA TYR A 319 -21.72 12.62 11.91
C TYR A 319 -20.28 12.32 11.52
N TYR A 320 -19.66 11.38 12.21
CA TYR A 320 -18.30 10.88 11.91
C TYR A 320 -18.16 9.42 12.32
N ARG A 321 -17.04 8.78 11.97
CA ARG A 321 -16.74 7.40 12.34
C ARG A 321 -15.60 7.32 13.36
N ILE A 322 -15.72 6.35 14.27
CA ILE A 322 -14.62 5.87 15.08
C ILE A 322 -14.15 4.59 14.43
N PRO A 323 -12.96 4.55 13.79
CA PRO A 323 -12.49 3.38 13.08
C PRO A 323 -12.17 2.23 14.03
N GLU A 324 -12.14 1.02 13.50
CA GLU A 324 -11.70 -0.17 14.24
C GLU A 324 -10.26 -0.54 13.84
N LYS A 325 -9.43 -0.86 14.85
CA LYS A 325 -8.08 -1.37 14.63
C LYS A 325 -8.12 -2.84 14.29
N VAL A 326 -7.59 -3.19 13.13
CA VAL A 326 -7.62 -4.53 12.57
C VAL A 326 -6.21 -4.96 12.21
N GLN A 327 -5.83 -6.17 12.61
CA GLN A 327 -4.65 -6.83 12.09
C GLN A 327 -5.03 -7.53 10.79
N VAL A 328 -4.41 -7.10 9.70
CA VAL A 328 -4.54 -7.71 8.39
C VAL A 328 -3.32 -8.61 8.20
N SER A 329 -3.53 -9.89 7.96
CA SER A 329 -2.45 -10.86 7.76
C SER A 329 -2.72 -11.74 6.53
N ILE A 330 -1.65 -12.10 5.83
CA ILE A 330 -1.65 -13.00 4.68
C ILE A 330 -0.61 -14.08 4.96
N VAL A 331 -1.00 -15.34 4.83
CA VAL A 331 -0.09 -16.49 4.95
C VAL A 331 0.10 -17.09 3.56
N ASN A 332 1.36 -17.23 3.15
CA ASN A 332 1.73 -17.90 1.91
C ASN A 332 2.90 -18.86 2.19
N GLY A 333 2.58 -20.13 2.39
CA GLY A 333 3.54 -21.13 2.86
C GLY A 333 4.13 -20.73 4.21
N GLU A 334 5.44 -20.58 4.29
CA GLU A 334 6.16 -20.18 5.53
C GLU A 334 6.20 -18.65 5.71
N SER A 335 5.83 -17.88 4.68
CA SER A 335 5.88 -16.41 4.73
C SER A 335 4.59 -15.84 5.30
N ILE A 336 4.73 -14.92 6.26
CA ILE A 336 3.62 -14.20 6.89
C ILE A 336 3.82 -12.71 6.65
N PHE A 337 2.85 -12.09 5.98
CA PHE A 337 2.80 -10.64 5.79
C PHE A 337 1.70 -10.08 6.67
N SER A 338 2.01 -9.14 7.55
CA SER A 338 1.00 -8.58 8.46
C SER A 338 1.15 -7.08 8.66
N LYS A 339 0.03 -6.41 8.90
CA LYS A 339 -0.02 -4.98 9.22
C LYS A 339 -1.27 -4.62 9.99
N THR A 340 -1.13 -3.74 10.98
CA THR A 340 -2.28 -3.14 11.67
C THR A 340 -2.78 -1.93 10.88
N ILE A 341 -4.09 -1.89 10.61
CA ILE A 341 -4.75 -0.85 9.84
C ILE A 341 -6.05 -0.46 10.55
N ASP A 342 -6.34 0.84 10.58
CA ASP A 342 -7.62 1.36 11.04
C ASP A 342 -8.64 1.27 9.88
N ILE A 343 -9.70 0.46 10.07
CA ILE A 343 -10.76 0.26 9.07
C ILE A 343 -12.00 1.03 9.49
N SER A 344 -12.34 2.05 8.73
CA SER A 344 -13.39 3.00 9.07
C SER A 344 -14.80 2.36 9.09
N GLN A 345 -15.15 1.56 8.08
CA GLN A 345 -16.47 0.95 7.95
C GLN A 345 -16.77 -0.16 8.98
N PHE A 346 -15.75 -0.71 9.64
CA PHE A 346 -15.95 -1.66 10.73
C PHE A 346 -16.24 -0.95 12.04
N GLY A 347 -15.89 0.31 12.13
CA GLY A 347 -16.10 1.12 13.30
C GLY A 347 -17.52 1.67 13.43
N GLN A 348 -17.72 2.42 14.49
CA GLN A 348 -19.02 2.96 14.86
C GLN A 348 -19.24 4.36 14.28
N ILE A 349 -20.43 4.59 13.71
CA ILE A 349 -20.88 5.94 13.35
C ILE A 349 -21.36 6.62 14.63
N THR A 350 -20.86 7.81 14.89
CA THR A 350 -21.24 8.63 16.04
C THR A 350 -21.46 10.08 15.63
N TYR A 351 -21.86 10.91 16.56
CA TYR A 351 -22.30 12.27 16.31
C TYR A 351 -21.72 13.21 17.37
N THR A 352 -21.26 14.39 16.98
CA THR A 352 -20.80 15.40 17.94
C THR A 352 -22.01 16.02 18.66
N ALA A 353 -21.97 16.06 20.00
CA ALA A 353 -23.11 16.52 20.82
C ALA A 353 -23.37 18.04 20.72
N ASP A 354 -22.35 18.82 20.39
CA ASP A 354 -22.37 20.28 20.34
C ASP A 354 -21.83 20.78 18.98
N SER A 355 -22.03 22.07 18.70
CA SER A 355 -21.38 22.76 17.56
C SER A 355 -20.15 23.51 18.08
N PRO A 356 -19.02 22.84 18.29
CA PRO A 356 -17.79 23.51 18.68
C PRO A 356 -17.31 24.45 17.56
N SER A 357 -16.58 25.49 17.92
CA SER A 357 -16.09 26.48 16.95
C SER A 357 -15.16 25.88 15.91
N ARG A 358 -14.49 24.77 16.26
CA ARG A 358 -13.55 24.09 15.39
C ARG A 358 -13.58 22.58 15.57
N ILE A 359 -13.66 21.86 14.45
CA ILE A 359 -13.52 20.41 14.39
C ILE A 359 -12.54 20.04 13.30
N VAL A 360 -11.69 19.05 13.56
CA VAL A 360 -10.78 18.47 12.56
C VAL A 360 -10.92 16.97 12.58
N PHE A 361 -11.01 16.37 11.40
CA PHE A 361 -11.08 14.93 11.19
C PHE A 361 -9.78 14.41 10.58
N ASP A 362 -9.47 13.16 10.83
CA ASP A 362 -8.38 12.46 10.16
C ASP A 362 -8.76 12.17 8.71
N SER A 363 -7.94 12.58 7.78
CA SER A 363 -8.21 12.43 6.34
C SER A 363 -8.21 10.97 5.85
N LYS A 364 -7.57 10.06 6.60
CA LYS A 364 -7.48 8.64 6.23
C LYS A 364 -8.62 7.82 6.79
N THR A 365 -9.07 8.15 7.98
CA THR A 365 -10.04 7.33 8.72
C THR A 365 -11.37 8.01 8.94
N GLY A 366 -11.44 9.35 8.79
CA GLY A 366 -12.63 10.14 9.16
C GLY A 366 -12.85 10.23 10.67
N ALA A 367 -11.89 9.76 11.47
CA ALA A 367 -11.97 9.85 12.92
C ALA A 367 -11.83 11.30 13.40
N LEU A 368 -12.46 11.60 14.50
CA LEU A 368 -12.32 12.89 15.15
C LEU A 368 -10.91 13.07 15.71
N LYS A 369 -10.20 14.09 15.23
CA LYS A 369 -8.82 14.37 15.62
C LYS A 369 -8.70 15.53 16.62
N TYR A 370 -9.57 16.53 16.48
CA TYR A 370 -9.54 17.71 17.34
C TYR A 370 -10.92 18.36 17.45
N ILE A 371 -11.25 18.81 18.67
CA ILE A 371 -12.39 19.67 18.97
C ILE A 371 -11.87 20.90 19.71
N GLY A 372 -12.11 22.10 19.16
CA GLY A 372 -11.83 23.38 19.79
C GLY A 372 -13.12 24.05 20.28
N LYS A 373 -13.05 24.76 21.39
CA LYS A 373 -14.11 25.61 21.91
C LYS A 373 -14.04 26.99 21.28
#